data_88cf82335e38aa1cca5b281c07dc29c5
#
_entry.id   88cf82335e38aa1cca5b281c07dc29c5
#
_cell.length_a   1.000
_cell.length_b   1.000
_cell.length_c   1.000
_cell.angle_alpha   90.00
_cell.angle_beta   90.00
_cell.angle_gamma   90.00
#
_symmetry.space_group_name_H-M   'P 1'
#
loop_
_entity.id
_entity.type
_entity.pdbx_description
1 polymer ?
#
loop_
_entity_poly.entity_id
_entity_poly.type
_entity_poly.pdbx_seq_one_letter_code
_entity_poly.pdbx_strand_id
1 'polypeptide(L)'
;MLFSLDDGHRVLRAFRDWAAGLPDEASMVAAVTTAPPEPFVPVQIVGQKMVGVIGCWCGDLDRGAAVLEPARSLKPLIDVSSPMPYPALQQMLDGAAPPRLRNYFRGGYAPGLSNEMIDVVLDHGARMPPPMSAIHLHHMGGEPTTTYAQHGKRAGTNVR
;
A
#
# COMPACT_ATOMS: atom_id res chain seq x y z
N MET A 1 -3.16 2.87 -8.00
CA MET A 1 -2.15 3.67 -8.73
C MET A 1 -0.82 2.94 -8.68
N LEU A 2 -0.07 2.92 -9.79
CA LEU A 2 1.29 2.34 -9.84
C LEU A 2 2.29 3.40 -10.30
N PHE A 3 3.45 3.39 -9.66
CA PHE A 3 4.56 4.31 -9.88
C PHE A 3 5.84 3.52 -10.18
N SER A 4 6.80 4.12 -10.91
CA SER A 4 8.13 3.52 -11.05
C SER A 4 8.78 3.31 -9.68
N LEU A 5 9.57 2.26 -9.55
CA LEU A 5 10.39 2.05 -8.35
C LEU A 5 11.40 3.18 -8.15
N ASP A 6 11.89 3.81 -9.23
CA ASP A 6 12.81 4.95 -9.17
C ASP A 6 12.18 6.16 -8.45
N ASP A 7 10.86 6.30 -8.52
CA ASP A 7 10.09 7.31 -7.78
C ASP A 7 9.80 6.91 -6.33
N GLY A 8 10.21 5.74 -5.90
CA GLY A 8 9.79 5.11 -4.64
C GLY A 8 9.98 6.00 -3.41
N HIS A 9 11.13 6.65 -3.27
CA HIS A 9 11.39 7.56 -2.15
C HIS A 9 10.40 8.73 -2.12
N ARG A 10 10.15 9.34 -3.27
CA ARG A 10 9.21 10.46 -3.40
C ARG A 10 7.79 10.02 -3.08
N VAL A 11 7.37 8.88 -3.62
CA VAL A 11 6.02 8.34 -3.44
C VAL A 11 5.77 7.91 -1.99
N LEU A 12 6.69 7.17 -1.37
CA LEU A 12 6.50 6.69 0.00
C LEU A 12 6.57 7.81 1.05
N ARG A 13 7.39 8.85 0.84
CA ARG A 13 7.37 10.03 1.70
C ARG A 13 6.05 10.78 1.58
N ALA A 14 5.59 11.04 0.36
CA ALA A 14 4.31 11.69 0.13
C ALA A 14 3.14 10.86 0.68
N PHE A 15 3.18 9.53 0.52
CA PHE A 15 2.21 8.61 1.13
C PHE A 15 2.16 8.75 2.65
N ARG A 16 3.31 8.72 3.32
CA ARG A 16 3.42 8.90 4.77
C ARG A 16 2.76 10.19 5.23
N ASP A 17 3.14 11.31 4.58
CA ASP A 17 2.70 12.64 4.98
C ASP A 17 1.20 12.85 4.71
N TRP A 18 0.71 12.33 3.60
CA TRP A 18 -0.70 12.34 3.22
C TRP A 18 -1.55 11.43 4.11
N ALA A 19 -1.11 10.18 4.33
CA ALA A 19 -1.86 9.18 5.08
C ALA A 19 -2.13 9.62 6.53
N ALA A 20 -1.21 10.37 7.13
CA ALA A 20 -1.35 10.87 8.50
C ALA A 20 -2.55 11.83 8.71
N GLY A 21 -3.04 12.46 7.63
CA GLY A 21 -4.17 13.40 7.67
C GLY A 21 -5.47 12.82 7.09
N LEU A 22 -5.52 11.55 6.78
CA LEU A 22 -6.72 10.93 6.19
C LEU A 22 -7.85 10.78 7.23
N PRO A 23 -9.09 11.02 6.82
CA PRO A 23 -10.25 10.75 7.65
C PRO A 23 -10.55 9.25 7.76
N ASP A 24 -11.37 8.84 8.72
CA ASP A 24 -11.68 7.44 9.01
C ASP A 24 -12.34 6.68 7.85
N GLU A 25 -12.99 7.40 6.92
CA GLU A 25 -13.58 6.81 5.72
C GLU A 25 -12.53 6.38 4.68
N ALA A 26 -11.26 6.73 4.87
CA ALA A 26 -10.17 6.39 3.96
C ALA A 26 -9.29 5.29 4.54
N SER A 27 -9.07 4.23 3.76
CA SER A 27 -8.11 3.17 4.08
C SER A 27 -7.06 3.10 2.97
N MET A 28 -5.78 3.23 3.33
CA MET A 28 -4.70 3.34 2.35
C MET A 28 -3.53 2.39 2.66
N VAL A 29 -3.00 1.82 1.59
CA VAL A 29 -1.85 0.91 1.62
C VAL A 29 -0.86 1.37 0.57
N ALA A 30 0.41 1.50 0.92
CA ALA A 30 1.48 1.53 -0.05
C ALA A 30 2.11 0.14 -0.16
N ALA A 31 2.62 -0.21 -1.34
CA ALA A 31 3.24 -1.50 -1.56
C ALA A 31 4.44 -1.38 -2.49
N VAL A 32 5.49 -2.18 -2.25
CA VAL A 32 6.49 -2.48 -3.27
C VAL A 32 6.16 -3.86 -3.82
N THR A 33 5.94 -3.95 -5.12
CA THR A 33 5.44 -5.15 -5.78
C THR A 33 6.03 -5.31 -7.17
N THR A 34 5.66 -6.38 -7.87
CA THR A 34 5.96 -6.58 -9.29
C THR A 34 4.71 -6.27 -10.11
N ALA A 35 4.83 -5.49 -11.18
CA ALA A 35 3.72 -5.16 -12.06
C ALA A 35 3.08 -6.44 -12.62
N PRO A 36 1.78 -6.69 -12.34
CA PRO A 36 1.11 -7.92 -12.75
C PRO A 36 0.79 -7.90 -14.26
N PRO A 37 0.59 -9.06 -14.88
CA PRO A 37 0.19 -9.16 -16.29
C PRO A 37 -1.33 -8.93 -16.46
N GLU A 38 -1.81 -7.78 -15.97
CA GLU A 38 -3.22 -7.40 -16.03
C GLU A 38 -3.52 -6.53 -17.26
N PRO A 39 -4.75 -6.53 -17.80
CA PRO A 39 -5.10 -5.79 -19.01
C PRO A 39 -4.85 -4.28 -18.94
N PHE A 40 -4.90 -3.71 -17.73
CA PHE A 40 -4.64 -2.28 -17.50
C PHE A 40 -3.15 -1.95 -17.35
N VAL A 41 -2.26 -2.96 -17.36
CA VAL A 41 -0.82 -2.77 -17.24
C VAL A 41 -0.17 -2.83 -18.62
N PRO A 42 0.49 -1.77 -19.09
CA PRO A 42 1.23 -1.80 -20.35
C PRO A 42 2.25 -2.93 -20.36
N VAL A 43 2.31 -3.65 -21.49
CA VAL A 43 3.19 -4.84 -21.62
C VAL A 43 4.65 -4.54 -21.33
N GLN A 44 5.09 -3.32 -21.60
CA GLN A 44 6.48 -2.86 -21.41
C GLN A 44 6.91 -2.81 -19.94
N ILE A 45 5.96 -2.68 -19.00
CA ILE A 45 6.26 -2.60 -17.57
C ILE A 45 5.83 -3.85 -16.81
N VAL A 46 5.16 -4.81 -17.45
CA VAL A 46 4.86 -6.11 -16.83
C VAL A 46 6.14 -6.76 -16.32
N GLY A 47 6.13 -7.23 -15.08
CA GLY A 47 7.29 -7.85 -14.45
C GLY A 47 8.30 -6.88 -13.85
N GLN A 48 8.18 -5.57 -14.06
CA GLN A 48 9.04 -4.57 -13.42
C GLN A 48 8.64 -4.36 -11.95
N LYS A 49 9.60 -3.96 -11.12
CA LYS A 49 9.35 -3.56 -9.74
C LYS A 49 8.72 -2.18 -9.70
N MET A 50 7.65 -2.06 -8.91
CA MET A 50 6.81 -0.87 -8.86
C MET A 50 6.49 -0.50 -7.41
N VAL A 51 6.16 0.76 -7.18
CA VAL A 51 5.49 1.20 -5.96
C VAL A 51 4.00 1.36 -6.27
N GLY A 52 3.16 0.65 -5.53
CA GLY A 52 1.72 0.76 -5.59
C GLY A 52 1.18 1.65 -4.47
N VAL A 53 0.14 2.41 -4.75
CA VAL A 53 -0.73 3.04 -3.75
C VAL A 53 -2.14 2.52 -4.01
N ILE A 54 -2.67 1.81 -3.03
CA ILE A 54 -4.00 1.18 -3.07
C ILE A 54 -4.83 1.85 -1.99
N GLY A 55 -6.01 2.31 -2.34
CA GLY A 55 -6.87 2.99 -1.40
C GLY A 55 -8.33 2.64 -1.60
N CYS A 56 -9.08 2.73 -0.50
CA CYS A 56 -10.53 2.67 -0.48
C CYS A 56 -11.05 3.94 0.20
N TRP A 57 -11.99 4.58 -0.44
CA TRP A 57 -12.79 5.66 0.09
C TRP A 57 -14.23 5.18 0.25
N CYS A 58 -14.74 5.19 1.47
CA CYS A 58 -16.11 4.73 1.81
C CYS A 58 -17.06 5.89 2.13
N GLY A 59 -16.65 7.13 1.90
CA GLY A 59 -17.45 8.33 2.10
C GLY A 59 -18.21 8.76 0.83
N ASP A 60 -18.65 10.01 0.83
CA ASP A 60 -19.30 10.66 -0.31
C ASP A 60 -18.39 10.65 -1.54
N LEU A 61 -18.90 10.20 -2.71
CA LEU A 61 -18.12 10.04 -3.93
C LEU A 61 -17.55 11.36 -4.45
N ASP A 62 -18.26 12.48 -4.27
CA ASP A 62 -17.78 13.79 -4.73
C ASP A 62 -16.52 14.23 -3.95
N ARG A 63 -16.39 13.79 -2.69
CA ARG A 63 -15.20 14.02 -1.87
C ARG A 63 -14.06 13.06 -2.18
N GLY A 64 -14.37 11.87 -2.69
CA GLY A 64 -13.38 10.82 -2.96
C GLY A 64 -12.28 11.26 -3.93
N ALA A 65 -12.64 12.00 -4.96
CA ALA A 65 -11.67 12.54 -5.92
C ALA A 65 -10.65 13.47 -5.26
N ALA A 66 -11.11 14.37 -4.37
CA ALA A 66 -10.26 15.29 -3.62
C ALA A 66 -9.35 14.55 -2.62
N VAL A 67 -9.84 13.50 -1.99
CA VAL A 67 -9.05 12.65 -1.07
C VAL A 67 -7.91 11.96 -1.80
N LEU A 68 -8.11 11.52 -3.05
CA LEU A 68 -7.10 10.83 -3.84
C LEU A 68 -6.17 11.78 -4.62
N GLU A 69 -6.47 13.06 -4.70
CA GLU A 69 -5.70 14.04 -5.46
C GLU A 69 -4.22 14.13 -5.06
N PRO A 70 -3.82 14.07 -3.78
CA PRO A 70 -2.40 14.07 -3.41
C PRO A 70 -1.61 12.92 -4.05
N ALA A 71 -2.21 11.72 -4.16
CA ALA A 71 -1.56 10.60 -4.83
C ALA A 71 -1.52 10.78 -6.36
N ARG A 72 -2.58 11.31 -6.97
CA ARG A 72 -2.63 11.62 -8.41
C ARG A 72 -1.62 12.69 -8.82
N SER A 73 -1.42 13.71 -7.98
CA SER A 73 -0.44 14.78 -8.21
C SER A 73 1.00 14.25 -8.29
N LEU A 74 1.28 13.05 -7.79
CA LEU A 74 2.55 12.36 -7.95
C LEU A 74 2.75 11.76 -9.35
N LYS A 75 1.76 11.89 -10.25
CA LYS A 75 1.78 11.42 -11.64
C LYS A 75 2.09 9.93 -11.75
N PRO A 76 1.16 9.05 -11.31
CA PRO A 76 1.31 7.62 -11.46
C PRO A 76 1.44 7.23 -12.95
N LEU A 77 2.18 6.17 -13.23
CA LEU A 77 2.24 5.56 -14.56
C LEU A 77 0.89 4.91 -14.93
N ILE A 78 0.17 4.43 -13.91
CA ILE A 78 -1.14 3.80 -14.04
C ILE A 78 -2.02 4.30 -12.91
N ASP A 79 -3.21 4.80 -13.24
CA ASP A 79 -4.29 5.12 -12.30
C ASP A 79 -5.57 4.42 -12.77
N VAL A 80 -6.02 3.44 -12.03
CA VAL A 80 -7.29 2.73 -12.24
C VAL A 80 -8.34 3.07 -11.16
N SER A 81 -8.12 4.15 -10.43
CA SER A 81 -9.03 4.58 -9.38
C SER A 81 -10.38 5.00 -9.97
N SER A 82 -11.44 4.34 -9.56
CA SER A 82 -12.81 4.61 -10.02
C SER A 82 -13.82 4.22 -8.95
N PRO A 83 -15.02 4.82 -8.96
CA PRO A 83 -16.12 4.30 -8.16
C PRO A 83 -16.43 2.85 -8.54
N MET A 84 -16.58 1.99 -7.55
CA MET A 84 -16.91 0.58 -7.77
C MET A 84 -17.70 0.01 -6.59
N PRO A 85 -18.49 -1.05 -6.80
CA PRO A 85 -19.10 -1.78 -5.69
C PRO A 85 -18.03 -2.40 -4.78
N TYR A 86 -18.26 -2.40 -3.46
CA TYR A 86 -17.31 -2.94 -2.48
C TYR A 86 -16.86 -4.40 -2.75
N PRO A 87 -17.75 -5.32 -3.20
CA PRO A 87 -17.32 -6.67 -3.59
C PRO A 87 -16.28 -6.69 -4.70
N ALA A 88 -16.37 -5.76 -5.68
CA ALA A 88 -15.38 -5.65 -6.75
C ALA A 88 -14.02 -5.17 -6.22
N LEU A 89 -14.01 -4.23 -5.27
CA LEU A 89 -12.79 -3.80 -4.60
C LEU A 89 -12.11 -4.96 -3.86
N GLN A 90 -12.88 -5.78 -3.13
CA GLN A 90 -12.33 -6.93 -2.42
C GLN A 90 -11.71 -7.96 -3.36
N GLN A 91 -12.32 -8.21 -4.52
CA GLN A 91 -11.84 -9.16 -5.52
C GLN A 91 -10.66 -8.64 -6.34
N MET A 92 -10.39 -7.34 -6.34
CA MET A 92 -9.34 -6.72 -7.15
C MET A 92 -7.95 -7.30 -6.87
N LEU A 93 -7.70 -7.81 -5.66
CA LEU A 93 -6.42 -8.37 -5.25
C LEU A 93 -6.38 -9.90 -5.27
N ASP A 94 -7.45 -10.59 -5.66
CA ASP A 94 -7.51 -12.07 -5.68
C ASP A 94 -6.44 -12.67 -6.59
N GLY A 95 -6.13 -12.02 -7.71
CA GLY A 95 -5.06 -12.42 -8.63
C GLY A 95 -3.65 -12.37 -8.01
N ALA A 96 -3.45 -11.54 -6.98
CA ALA A 96 -2.18 -11.41 -6.28
C ALA A 96 -1.91 -12.56 -5.29
N ALA A 97 -2.94 -13.30 -4.89
CA ALA A 97 -2.82 -14.43 -3.96
C ALA A 97 -3.71 -15.61 -4.39
N PRO A 98 -3.45 -16.22 -5.56
CA PRO A 98 -4.27 -17.32 -6.05
C PRO A 98 -4.22 -18.52 -5.10
N PRO A 99 -5.30 -19.31 -4.99
CA PRO A 99 -5.36 -20.46 -4.11
C PRO A 99 -4.32 -21.53 -4.49
N ARG A 100 -3.94 -22.36 -3.54
CA ARG A 100 -2.98 -23.48 -3.67
C ARG A 100 -1.50 -23.08 -3.84
N LEU A 101 -1.14 -21.81 -3.66
CA LEU A 101 0.24 -21.39 -3.53
C LEU A 101 0.70 -21.50 -2.06
N ARG A 102 1.98 -21.82 -1.88
CA ARG A 102 2.61 -21.76 -0.56
C ARG A 102 3.05 -20.34 -0.31
N ASN A 103 2.19 -19.56 0.36
CA ASN A 103 2.50 -18.20 0.75
C ASN A 103 3.12 -18.17 2.14
N TYR A 104 4.15 -17.35 2.31
CA TYR A 104 4.73 -17.03 3.59
C TYR A 104 4.46 -15.56 3.91
N PHE A 105 3.75 -15.30 5.00
CA PHE A 105 3.44 -13.96 5.45
C PHE A 105 4.17 -13.64 6.75
N ARG A 106 4.74 -12.45 6.83
CA ARG A 106 5.32 -11.91 8.06
C ARG A 106 4.88 -10.47 8.19
N GLY A 107 4.41 -10.08 9.37
CA GLY A 107 3.97 -8.73 9.68
C GLY A 107 4.61 -8.20 10.94
N GLY A 108 4.57 -6.89 11.11
CA GLY A 108 5.01 -6.19 12.29
C GLY A 108 4.39 -4.79 12.33
N TYR A 109 4.50 -4.12 13.46
CA TYR A 109 4.03 -2.76 13.65
C TYR A 109 5.21 -1.82 13.82
N ALA A 110 5.11 -0.63 13.25
CA ALA A 110 6.06 0.44 13.44
C ALA A 110 5.31 1.71 13.88
N PRO A 111 5.93 2.57 14.72
CA PRO A 111 5.31 3.81 15.18
C PRO A 111 5.14 4.84 14.06
N GLY A 112 5.79 4.63 12.93
CA GLY A 112 5.72 5.49 11.75
C GLY A 112 6.64 4.99 10.65
N LEU A 113 6.54 5.61 9.47
CA LEU A 113 7.35 5.29 8.30
C LEU A 113 8.52 6.30 8.21
N SER A 114 9.65 6.01 8.88
CA SER A 114 10.84 6.86 8.83
C SER A 114 11.52 6.82 7.45
N ASN A 115 12.44 7.76 7.18
CA ASN A 115 13.21 7.74 5.93
C ASN A 115 14.07 6.48 5.82
N GLU A 116 14.70 6.07 6.91
CA GLU A 116 15.52 4.85 6.97
C GLU A 116 14.68 3.59 6.69
N MET A 117 13.42 3.57 7.19
CA MET A 117 12.50 2.47 6.87
C MET A 117 12.12 2.48 5.38
N ILE A 118 11.91 3.65 4.79
CA ILE A 118 11.66 3.79 3.34
C ILE A 118 12.84 3.24 2.55
N ASP A 119 14.08 3.60 2.93
CA ASP A 119 15.29 3.11 2.27
C ASP A 119 15.38 1.57 2.32
N VAL A 120 15.14 0.98 3.51
CA VAL A 120 15.14 -0.47 3.71
C VAL A 120 14.04 -1.16 2.88
N VAL A 121 12.83 -0.60 2.89
CA VAL A 121 11.69 -1.15 2.12
C VAL A 121 11.96 -1.15 0.63
N LEU A 122 12.50 -0.06 0.09
CA LEU A 122 12.80 0.04 -1.34
C LEU A 122 13.97 -0.86 -1.74
N ASP A 123 15.04 -0.91 -0.95
CA ASP A 123 16.20 -1.78 -1.19
C ASP A 123 15.80 -3.26 -1.17
N HIS A 124 15.05 -3.70 -0.18
CA HIS A 124 14.53 -5.08 -0.15
C HIS A 124 13.51 -5.33 -1.26
N GLY A 125 12.62 -4.37 -1.52
CA GLY A 125 11.63 -4.45 -2.58
C GLY A 125 12.25 -4.64 -3.96
N ALA A 126 13.33 -3.92 -4.26
CA ALA A 126 14.06 -4.08 -5.52
C ALA A 126 14.61 -5.49 -5.74
N ARG A 127 14.98 -6.17 -4.66
CA ARG A 127 15.62 -7.51 -4.68
C ARG A 127 14.63 -8.67 -4.45
N MET A 128 13.37 -8.38 -4.16
CA MET A 128 12.38 -9.44 -3.95
C MET A 128 12.24 -10.34 -5.18
N PRO A 129 12.08 -11.67 -4.98
CA PRO A 129 11.76 -12.57 -6.09
C PRO A 129 10.42 -12.19 -6.74
N PRO A 130 10.36 -12.06 -8.09
CA PRO A 130 9.08 -11.94 -8.79
C PRO A 130 8.39 -13.33 -8.88
N PRO A 131 7.11 -13.39 -9.27
CA PRO A 131 6.18 -12.26 -9.45
C PRO A 131 5.37 -11.92 -8.19
N MET A 132 5.28 -12.84 -7.23
CA MET A 132 4.25 -12.84 -6.18
C MET A 132 4.70 -12.22 -4.85
N SER A 133 5.99 -11.85 -4.72
CA SER A 133 6.48 -11.22 -3.50
C SER A 133 6.11 -9.74 -3.46
N ALA A 134 5.65 -9.26 -2.30
CA ALA A 134 5.34 -7.85 -2.07
C ALA A 134 5.66 -7.44 -0.64
N ILE A 135 5.96 -6.17 -0.44
CA ILE A 135 6.01 -5.52 0.88
C ILE A 135 4.84 -4.56 0.94
N HIS A 136 3.96 -4.73 1.92
CA HIS A 136 2.81 -3.87 2.14
C HIS A 136 3.02 -2.99 3.37
N LEU A 137 2.68 -1.71 3.24
CA LEU A 137 2.73 -0.69 4.28
C LEU A 137 1.30 -0.19 4.51
N HIS A 138 0.64 -0.76 5.50
CA HIS A 138 -0.72 -0.37 5.85
C HIS A 138 -0.69 0.83 6.79
N HIS A 139 -1.34 1.93 6.40
CA HIS A 139 -1.63 3.01 7.33
C HIS A 139 -2.77 2.58 8.26
N MET A 140 -2.46 2.52 9.55
CA MET A 140 -3.42 2.15 10.59
C MET A 140 -3.91 3.42 11.27
N GLY A 141 -4.96 4.04 10.71
CA GLY A 141 -5.62 5.21 11.29
C GLY A 141 -6.81 4.85 12.20
N GLY A 142 -7.48 5.86 12.75
CA GLY A 142 -8.71 5.71 13.52
C GLY A 142 -8.54 4.98 14.86
N GLU A 143 -9.61 4.34 15.32
CA GLU A 143 -9.67 3.64 16.61
C GLU A 143 -8.56 2.59 16.84
N PRO A 144 -8.16 1.76 15.86
CA PRO A 144 -7.07 0.80 16.05
C PRO A 144 -5.79 1.44 16.57
N THR A 145 -5.49 2.67 16.15
CA THR A 145 -4.28 3.40 16.57
C THR A 145 -4.29 3.70 18.07
N THR A 146 -5.43 4.10 18.61
CA THR A 146 -5.58 4.41 20.04
C THR A 146 -5.53 3.14 20.89
N THR A 147 -6.15 2.06 20.44
CA THR A 147 -6.19 0.77 21.13
C THR A 147 -4.80 0.13 21.18
N TYR A 148 -4.05 0.13 20.10
CA TYR A 148 -2.68 -0.41 20.06
C TYR A 148 -1.69 0.43 20.88
N ALA A 149 -1.82 1.75 20.89
CA ALA A 149 -0.99 2.62 21.75
C ALA A 149 -1.21 2.34 23.24
N GLN A 150 -2.44 1.97 23.62
CA GLN A 150 -2.77 1.62 25.01
C GLN A 150 -2.33 0.19 25.39
N HIS A 151 -2.40 -0.78 24.48
CA HIS A 151 -2.08 -2.19 24.73
C HIS A 151 -0.61 -2.53 24.40
N GLY A 152 0.05 -1.82 23.51
CA GLY A 152 1.45 -2.03 23.14
C GLY A 152 2.43 -1.86 24.31
N LYS A 153 2.05 -1.09 25.34
CA LYS A 153 2.81 -1.01 26.61
C LYS A 153 2.75 -2.29 27.45
N ARG A 154 1.83 -3.22 27.19
CA ARG A 154 1.72 -4.51 27.89
C ARG A 154 2.32 -5.69 27.13
N ALA A 155 2.52 -5.59 25.82
CA ALA A 155 3.08 -6.66 24.99
C ALA A 155 4.63 -6.67 24.93
N GLY A 156 5.30 -5.73 25.60
CA GLY A 156 6.76 -5.58 25.61
C GLY A 156 7.53 -6.51 26.54
N THR A 157 6.90 -7.53 27.11
CA THR A 157 7.58 -8.53 27.95
C THR A 157 7.06 -9.91 27.60
N ASN A 158 7.65 -10.54 26.63
CA ASN A 158 7.87 -11.98 26.53
C ASN A 158 8.17 -12.41 25.08
N VAL A 159 9.41 -12.20 24.66
CA VAL A 159 10.05 -13.08 23.67
C VAL A 159 11.34 -13.56 24.31
N ARG A 160 11.30 -14.77 24.86
CA ARG A 160 12.45 -15.60 25.07
C ARG A 160 12.72 -16.45 23.84
#